data_204f4ed51dd24878dc4a88606bed3613
#
_entry.id   204f4ed51dd24878dc4a88606bed3613
#
_cell.length_a   1.000
_cell.length_b   1.000
_cell.length_c   1.000
_cell.angle_alpha   90.00
_cell.angle_beta   90.00
_cell.angle_gamma   90.00
#
_symmetry.space_group_name_H-M   'P 1'
#
loop_
_entity.id
_entity.type
_entity.pdbx_description
1 polymer ?
#
loop_
_entity_poly.entity_id
_entity_poly.type
_entity_poly.pdbx_seq_one_letter_code
_entity_poly.pdbx_strand_id
1 'polypeptide(L)'
;YTAKNSAVAFSVLCKLYNAANMTAELNNLVDRQLAKNPKDFLALAYRAQDIADKVSRETETQNWDPAIEAYKALLEASDGSQAFVFAGLGQCLCKKAGLIEVRAEQRALFQEALPLLEKARDLDPDNNTAWAYFLYVCYGSVFSYNDSRAIEIKEKFGF
;
A
#
# COMPACT_ATOMS: atom_id res chain seq x y z
N TYR A 1 24.14 12.00 19.49
CA TYR A 1 23.01 12.29 20.41
C TYR A 1 21.86 13.06 19.73
N THR A 2 22.18 14.00 18.85
CA THR A 2 21.17 14.86 18.18
C THR A 2 20.34 14.17 17.12
N ALA A 3 20.91 13.27 16.30
CA ALA A 3 20.19 12.60 15.21
C ALA A 3 19.12 11.60 15.73
N LYS A 4 19.44 10.86 16.79
CA LYS A 4 18.49 9.90 17.38
C LYS A 4 17.30 10.60 18.04
N ASN A 5 17.55 11.71 18.72
CA ASN A 5 16.49 12.53 19.31
C ASN A 5 15.61 13.19 18.24
N SER A 6 16.18 13.58 17.10
CA SER A 6 15.44 14.13 15.96
C SER A 6 14.50 13.11 15.34
N ALA A 7 14.91 11.85 15.17
CA ALA A 7 14.08 10.77 14.63
C ALA A 7 12.92 10.41 15.57
N VAL A 8 13.15 10.38 16.88
CA VAL A 8 12.11 10.15 17.89
C VAL A 8 11.11 11.31 17.88
N ALA A 9 11.58 12.56 17.85
CA ALA A 9 10.71 13.73 17.80
C ALA A 9 9.84 13.74 16.54
N PHE A 10 10.41 13.41 15.38
CA PHE A 10 9.66 13.27 14.12
C PHE A 10 8.56 12.22 14.25
N SER A 11 8.87 11.02 14.73
CA SER A 11 7.90 9.94 14.92
C SER A 11 6.75 10.33 15.84
N VAL A 12 7.06 10.98 16.96
CA VAL A 12 6.05 11.44 17.94
C VAL A 12 5.14 12.52 17.32
N LEU A 13 5.71 13.49 16.63
CA LEU A 13 4.93 14.55 15.97
C LEU A 13 4.03 13.99 14.88
N CYS A 14 4.51 13.04 14.06
CA CYS A 14 3.67 12.38 13.07
C CYS A 14 2.45 11.70 13.71
N LYS A 15 2.64 10.97 14.80
CA LYS A 15 1.56 10.31 15.53
C LYS A 15 0.56 11.31 16.11
N LEU A 16 1.04 12.40 16.69
CA LEU A 16 0.19 13.45 17.26
C LEU A 16 -0.64 14.16 16.18
N TYR A 17 -0.02 14.58 15.08
CA TYR A 17 -0.75 15.23 13.98
C TYR A 17 -1.75 14.29 13.32
N ASN A 18 -1.40 13.03 13.13
CA ASN A 18 -2.32 12.04 12.59
C ASN A 18 -3.51 11.81 13.53
N ALA A 19 -3.28 11.63 14.82
CA ALA A 19 -4.34 11.44 15.82
C ALA A 19 -5.24 12.67 15.95
N ALA A 20 -4.71 13.88 15.74
CA ALA A 20 -5.46 15.13 15.76
C ALA A 20 -6.12 15.49 14.42
N ASN A 21 -6.00 14.66 13.39
CA ASN A 21 -6.44 14.93 12.01
C ASN A 21 -5.86 16.21 11.41
N MET A 22 -4.66 16.59 11.83
CA MET A 22 -3.92 17.77 11.34
C MET A 22 -3.12 17.41 10.08
N THR A 23 -3.84 17.11 8.99
CA THR A 23 -3.25 16.59 7.75
C THR A 23 -2.28 17.56 7.10
N ALA A 24 -2.56 18.85 7.09
CA ALA A 24 -1.68 19.86 6.49
C ALA A 24 -0.35 19.96 7.24
N GLU A 25 -0.38 19.97 8.55
CA GLU A 25 0.81 20.02 9.41
C GLU A 25 1.63 18.73 9.29
N LEU A 26 0.95 17.59 9.23
CA LEU A 26 1.60 16.30 9.00
C LEU A 26 2.33 16.28 7.65
N ASN A 27 1.67 16.70 6.57
CA ASN A 27 2.27 16.76 5.24
C ASN A 27 3.47 17.72 5.19
N ASN A 28 3.37 18.90 5.81
CA ASN A 28 4.50 19.83 5.90
C ASN A 28 5.69 19.24 6.69
N LEU A 29 5.40 18.47 7.74
CA LEU A 29 6.43 17.79 8.53
C LEU A 29 7.13 16.70 7.71
N VAL A 30 6.35 15.89 6.98
CA VAL A 30 6.83 14.84 6.08
C VAL A 30 7.68 15.43 4.97
N ASP A 31 7.23 16.52 4.32
CA ASP A 31 7.98 17.21 3.27
C ASP A 31 9.34 17.70 3.74
N ARG A 32 9.40 18.32 4.91
CA ARG A 32 10.65 18.76 5.52
C ARG A 32 11.59 17.60 5.87
N GLN A 33 11.05 16.48 6.30
CA GLN A 33 11.85 15.29 6.61
C GLN A 33 12.42 14.67 5.34
N LEU A 34 11.61 14.54 4.27
CA LEU A 34 12.06 14.01 2.99
C LEU A 34 13.07 14.93 2.27
N ALA A 35 12.97 16.25 2.48
CA ALA A 35 13.98 17.19 1.99
C ALA A 35 15.36 16.97 2.64
N LYS A 36 15.39 16.53 3.90
CA LYS A 36 16.62 16.18 4.63
C LYS A 36 17.10 14.76 4.36
N ASN A 37 16.19 13.82 4.30
CA ASN A 37 16.45 12.42 4.05
C ASN A 37 15.39 11.84 3.09
N PRO A 38 15.66 11.82 1.78
CA PRO A 38 14.72 11.32 0.77
C PRO A 38 14.33 9.85 0.91
N LYS A 39 15.08 9.07 1.70
CA LYS A 39 14.84 7.65 1.98
C LYS A 39 14.36 7.39 3.41
N ASP A 40 13.86 8.41 4.11
CA ASP A 40 13.27 8.21 5.43
C ASP A 40 12.03 7.34 5.34
N PHE A 41 12.12 6.12 5.86
CA PHE A 41 11.08 5.12 5.76
C PHE A 41 9.73 5.59 6.32
N LEU A 42 9.75 6.20 7.50
CA LEU A 42 8.51 6.66 8.14
C LEU A 42 7.85 7.80 7.37
N ALA A 43 8.65 8.75 6.89
CA ALA A 43 8.15 9.84 6.05
C ALA A 43 7.58 9.34 4.72
N LEU A 44 8.25 8.38 4.07
CA LEU A 44 7.74 7.74 2.86
C LEU A 44 6.44 6.97 3.12
N ALA A 45 6.31 6.30 4.28
CA ALA A 45 5.09 5.58 4.65
C ALA A 45 3.89 6.53 4.78
N TYR A 46 4.05 7.64 5.50
CA TYR A 46 2.99 8.67 5.60
C TYR A 46 2.65 9.27 4.24
N ARG A 47 3.65 9.53 3.41
CA ARG A 47 3.45 10.07 2.06
C ARG A 47 2.65 9.11 1.18
N ALA A 48 3.02 7.85 1.13
CA ALA A 48 2.35 6.84 0.32
C ALA A 48 0.89 6.65 0.74
N GLN A 49 0.64 6.60 2.05
CA GLN A 49 -0.72 6.49 2.58
C GLN A 49 -1.57 7.72 2.25
N ASP A 50 -1.06 8.94 2.42
CA ASP A 50 -1.78 10.17 2.09
C ASP A 50 -2.16 10.25 0.60
N ILE A 51 -1.23 9.88 -0.29
CA ILE A 51 -1.50 9.83 -1.73
C ILE A 51 -2.59 8.80 -2.06
N ALA A 52 -2.50 7.58 -1.52
CA ALA A 52 -3.48 6.53 -1.75
C ALA A 52 -4.88 6.93 -1.21
N ASP A 53 -4.94 7.56 -0.05
CA ASP A 53 -6.19 8.05 0.54
C ASP A 53 -6.83 9.18 -0.29
N LYS A 54 -6.02 10.05 -0.89
CA LYS A 54 -6.51 11.09 -1.79
C LYS A 54 -7.10 10.49 -3.06
N VAL A 55 -6.38 9.57 -3.71
CA VAL A 55 -6.88 8.89 -4.92
C VAL A 55 -8.17 8.13 -4.64
N SER A 56 -8.27 7.43 -3.51
CA SER A 56 -9.47 6.66 -3.16
C SER A 56 -10.73 7.52 -2.94
N ARG A 57 -10.57 8.81 -2.64
CA ARG A 57 -11.68 9.77 -2.48
C ARG A 57 -12.09 10.46 -3.77
N GLU A 58 -11.32 10.32 -4.85
CA GLU A 58 -11.67 10.88 -6.16
C GLU A 58 -12.87 10.13 -6.74
N THR A 59 -13.87 10.88 -7.21
CA THR A 59 -15.16 10.33 -7.68
C THR A 59 -15.26 10.23 -9.20
N GLU A 60 -14.44 10.98 -9.96
CA GLU A 60 -14.52 11.00 -11.42
C GLU A 60 -13.48 10.06 -12.05
N THR A 61 -12.20 10.42 -11.97
CA THR A 61 -11.13 9.64 -12.59
C THR A 61 -10.04 9.37 -11.54
N GLN A 62 -9.98 8.14 -11.07
CA GLN A 62 -8.93 7.71 -10.14
C GLN A 62 -7.65 7.38 -10.89
N ASN A 63 -6.57 8.11 -10.60
CA ASN A 63 -5.24 7.80 -11.08
C ASN A 63 -4.38 7.22 -9.95
N TRP A 64 -4.16 5.91 -9.98
CA TRP A 64 -3.39 5.19 -8.96
C TRP A 64 -1.87 5.25 -9.17
N ASP A 65 -1.37 5.78 -10.29
CA ASP A 65 0.06 5.81 -10.59
C ASP A 65 0.89 6.54 -9.53
N PRO A 66 0.50 7.73 -9.03
CA PRO A 66 1.25 8.39 -7.96
C PRO A 66 1.34 7.57 -6.67
N ALA A 67 0.27 6.86 -6.31
CA ALA A 67 0.26 5.99 -5.13
C ALA A 67 1.15 4.76 -5.34
N ILE A 68 1.12 4.15 -6.51
CA ILE A 68 1.99 3.02 -6.88
C ILE A 68 3.46 3.44 -6.78
N GLU A 69 3.84 4.58 -7.37
CA GLU A 69 5.22 5.07 -7.32
C GLU A 69 5.65 5.41 -5.88
N ALA A 70 4.78 5.97 -5.07
CA ALA A 70 5.07 6.25 -3.66
C ALA A 70 5.29 4.97 -2.86
N TYR A 71 4.48 3.93 -3.06
CA TYR A 71 4.68 2.62 -2.41
C TYR A 71 5.90 1.87 -2.95
N LYS A 72 6.27 2.02 -4.22
CA LYS A 72 7.53 1.48 -4.77
C LYS A 72 8.74 2.12 -4.08
N ALA A 73 8.75 3.45 -3.94
CA ALA A 73 9.81 4.16 -3.22
C ALA A 73 9.89 3.72 -1.74
N LEU A 74 8.74 3.51 -1.09
CA LEU A 74 8.68 2.98 0.27
C LEU A 74 9.24 1.56 0.36
N LEU A 75 8.92 0.70 -0.60
CA LEU A 75 9.44 -0.67 -0.66
C LEU A 75 10.96 -0.69 -0.82
N GLU A 76 11.52 0.18 -1.67
CA GLU A 76 12.98 0.33 -1.82
C GLU A 76 13.67 0.79 -0.54
N ALA A 77 13.02 1.62 0.28
CA ALA A 77 13.54 2.08 1.56
C ALA A 77 13.28 1.09 2.72
N SER A 78 12.46 0.06 2.50
CA SER A 78 12.11 -0.93 3.52
C SER A 78 13.19 -2.02 3.64
N ASP A 79 13.20 -2.71 4.79
CA ASP A 79 14.01 -3.91 5.00
C ASP A 79 13.27 -5.22 4.58
N GLY A 80 12.07 -5.10 4.05
CA GLY A 80 11.24 -6.22 3.60
C GLY A 80 10.48 -6.95 4.71
N SER A 81 10.45 -6.43 5.94
CA SER A 81 9.78 -7.06 7.09
C SER A 81 8.37 -6.51 7.37
N GLN A 82 7.99 -5.40 6.76
CA GLN A 82 6.72 -4.72 7.04
C GLN A 82 5.64 -5.15 6.05
N ALA A 83 4.65 -5.90 6.51
CA ALA A 83 3.52 -6.40 5.71
C ALA A 83 2.75 -5.27 5.00
N PHE A 84 2.54 -4.14 5.66
CA PHE A 84 1.73 -3.03 5.12
C PHE A 84 2.31 -2.41 3.84
N VAL A 85 3.63 -2.48 3.64
CA VAL A 85 4.29 -1.97 2.43
C VAL A 85 3.90 -2.81 1.22
N PHE A 86 3.95 -4.13 1.36
CA PHE A 86 3.56 -5.08 0.33
C PHE A 86 2.05 -5.04 0.08
N ALA A 87 1.25 -5.00 1.13
CA ALA A 87 -0.21 -4.88 1.02
C ALA A 87 -0.61 -3.58 0.31
N GLY A 88 -0.03 -2.45 0.69
CA GLY A 88 -0.33 -1.14 0.11
C GLY A 88 -0.02 -1.08 -1.39
N LEU A 89 1.15 -1.55 -1.81
CA LEU A 89 1.51 -1.62 -3.24
C LEU A 89 0.60 -2.59 -3.99
N GLY A 90 0.37 -3.78 -3.46
CA GLY A 90 -0.50 -4.78 -4.06
C GLY A 90 -1.94 -4.28 -4.23
N GLN A 91 -2.49 -3.62 -3.22
CA GLN A 91 -3.83 -3.02 -3.29
C GLN A 91 -3.93 -1.92 -4.35
N CYS A 92 -2.94 -1.02 -4.43
CA CYS A 92 -2.92 0.05 -5.44
C CYS A 92 -2.88 -0.52 -6.87
N LEU A 93 -2.08 -1.57 -7.10
CA LEU A 93 -2.03 -2.27 -8.39
C LEU A 93 -3.38 -2.93 -8.73
N CYS A 94 -4.02 -3.60 -7.78
CA CYS A 94 -5.35 -4.19 -7.97
C CYS A 94 -6.42 -3.14 -8.28
N LYS A 95 -6.40 -2.02 -7.58
CA LYS A 95 -7.35 -0.92 -7.80
C LYS A 95 -7.15 -0.29 -9.18
N LYS A 96 -5.90 -0.07 -9.60
CA LYS A 96 -5.59 0.34 -10.97
C LYS A 96 -6.09 -0.69 -11.99
N ALA A 97 -5.82 -1.97 -11.77
CA ALA A 97 -6.26 -3.05 -12.65
C ALA A 97 -7.79 -3.06 -12.84
N GLY A 98 -8.55 -2.77 -11.78
CA GLY A 98 -10.01 -2.69 -11.83
C GLY A 98 -10.55 -1.58 -12.73
N LEU A 99 -9.74 -0.59 -13.10
CA LEU A 99 -10.10 0.52 -13.99
C LEU A 99 -9.65 0.27 -15.44
N ILE A 100 -8.89 -0.78 -15.71
CA ILE A 100 -8.35 -1.10 -17.04
C ILE A 100 -9.35 -2.00 -17.79
N GLU A 101 -9.75 -1.58 -18.99
CA GLU A 101 -10.65 -2.35 -19.85
C GLU A 101 -9.92 -3.42 -20.67
N VAL A 102 -8.66 -3.17 -21.04
CA VAL A 102 -7.84 -4.11 -21.83
C VAL A 102 -7.40 -5.28 -20.95
N ARG A 103 -7.95 -6.46 -21.21
CA ARG A 103 -7.72 -7.67 -20.39
C ARG A 103 -6.25 -8.04 -20.19
N ALA A 104 -5.44 -7.89 -21.22
CA ALA A 104 -4.01 -8.21 -21.14
C ALA A 104 -3.27 -7.29 -20.17
N GLU A 105 -3.56 -5.99 -20.22
CA GLU A 105 -2.98 -4.99 -19.31
C GLU A 105 -3.50 -5.17 -17.88
N GLN A 106 -4.79 -5.40 -17.73
CA GLN A 106 -5.41 -5.70 -16.43
C GLN A 106 -4.76 -6.92 -15.77
N ARG A 107 -4.62 -8.01 -16.54
CA ARG A 107 -4.00 -9.24 -16.04
C ARG A 107 -2.53 -9.05 -15.65
N ALA A 108 -1.77 -8.25 -16.41
CA ALA A 108 -0.39 -7.92 -16.08
C ALA A 108 -0.26 -7.22 -14.72
N LEU A 109 -1.16 -6.29 -14.41
CA LEU A 109 -1.20 -5.62 -13.10
C LEU A 109 -1.54 -6.59 -11.96
N PHE A 110 -2.50 -7.50 -12.15
CA PHE A 110 -2.81 -8.53 -11.16
C PHE A 110 -1.64 -9.52 -10.98
N GLN A 111 -0.91 -9.84 -12.04
CA GLN A 111 0.31 -10.67 -11.97
C GLN A 111 1.42 -9.96 -11.15
N GLU A 112 1.55 -8.64 -11.30
CA GLU A 112 2.50 -7.85 -10.51
C GLU A 112 2.08 -7.77 -9.02
N ALA A 113 0.79 -7.61 -8.76
CA ALA A 113 0.24 -7.51 -7.40
C ALA A 113 0.32 -8.82 -6.61
N LEU A 114 0.18 -9.95 -7.29
CA LEU A 114 0.04 -11.27 -6.66
C LEU A 114 1.16 -11.62 -5.67
N PRO A 115 2.45 -11.59 -6.05
CA PRO A 115 3.53 -11.93 -5.12
C PRO A 115 3.66 -10.94 -3.94
N LEU A 116 3.26 -9.69 -4.14
CA LEU A 116 3.25 -8.68 -3.08
C LEU A 116 2.20 -9.00 -2.02
N LEU A 117 1.00 -9.37 -2.44
CA LEU A 117 -0.10 -9.73 -1.54
C LEU A 117 0.14 -11.08 -0.85
N GLU A 118 0.77 -12.03 -1.54
CA GLU A 118 1.24 -13.28 -0.90
C GLU A 118 2.26 -12.99 0.19
N LYS A 119 3.21 -12.08 -0.07
CA LYS A 119 4.19 -11.65 0.92
C LYS A 119 3.54 -10.94 2.11
N ALA A 120 2.55 -10.08 1.85
CA ALA A 120 1.80 -9.42 2.93
C ALA A 120 1.06 -10.42 3.81
N ARG A 121 0.40 -11.43 3.22
CA ARG A 121 -0.24 -12.54 3.94
C ARG A 121 0.77 -13.30 4.81
N ASP A 122 1.92 -13.64 4.24
CA ASP A 122 2.93 -14.44 4.93
C ASP A 122 3.56 -13.68 6.12
N LEU A 123 3.69 -12.35 6.00
CA LEU A 123 4.22 -11.49 7.07
C LEU A 123 3.19 -11.16 8.16
N ASP A 124 1.92 -11.03 7.81
CA ASP A 124 0.83 -10.68 8.73
C ASP A 124 -0.47 -11.39 8.35
N PRO A 125 -0.55 -12.72 8.59
CA PRO A 125 -1.71 -13.52 8.19
C PRO A 125 -3.02 -13.11 8.90
N ASP A 126 -2.93 -12.54 10.09
CA ASP A 126 -4.09 -12.18 10.90
C ASP A 126 -4.78 -10.89 10.38
N ASN A 127 -4.05 -10.03 9.71
CA ASN A 127 -4.59 -8.82 9.07
C ASN A 127 -5.18 -9.12 7.70
N ASN A 128 -6.16 -10.04 7.65
CA ASN A 128 -6.73 -10.54 6.40
C ASN A 128 -7.45 -9.47 5.56
N THR A 129 -7.94 -8.40 6.16
CA THR A 129 -8.56 -7.27 5.44
C THR A 129 -7.58 -6.59 4.50
N ALA A 130 -6.28 -6.65 4.78
CA ALA A 130 -5.25 -6.04 3.96
C ALA A 130 -4.94 -6.83 2.67
N TRP A 131 -5.16 -8.15 2.66
CA TRP A 131 -4.69 -9.00 1.56
C TRP A 131 -5.73 -9.98 1.01
N ALA A 132 -6.70 -10.48 1.80
CA ALA A 132 -7.50 -11.64 1.41
C ALA A 132 -8.37 -11.40 0.16
N TYR A 133 -9.17 -10.34 0.13
CA TYR A 133 -9.98 -10.01 -1.04
C TYR A 133 -9.13 -9.76 -2.28
N PHE A 134 -8.03 -9.03 -2.14
CA PHE A 134 -7.14 -8.73 -3.25
C PHE A 134 -6.42 -9.97 -3.79
N LEU A 135 -6.02 -10.92 -2.92
CA LEU A 135 -5.49 -12.22 -3.36
C LEU A 135 -6.53 -13.04 -4.09
N TYR A 136 -7.77 -13.08 -3.59
CA TYR A 136 -8.87 -13.75 -4.28
C TYR A 136 -9.03 -13.23 -5.71
N VAL A 137 -9.08 -11.90 -5.87
CA VAL A 137 -9.20 -11.27 -7.19
C VAL A 137 -7.97 -11.56 -8.07
N CYS A 138 -6.76 -11.52 -7.52
CA CYS A 138 -5.54 -11.83 -8.25
C CYS A 138 -5.53 -13.28 -8.75
N TYR A 139 -5.81 -14.26 -7.90
CA TYR A 139 -5.86 -15.66 -8.31
C TYR A 139 -6.95 -15.90 -9.38
N GLY A 140 -8.13 -15.31 -9.19
CA GLY A 140 -9.22 -15.39 -10.15
C GLY A 140 -8.89 -14.80 -11.52
N SER A 141 -8.24 -13.62 -11.52
CA SER A 141 -7.92 -12.89 -12.76
C SER A 141 -6.70 -13.46 -13.49
N VAL A 142 -5.69 -13.95 -12.77
CA VAL A 142 -4.45 -14.49 -13.35
C VAL A 142 -4.62 -15.92 -13.78
N PHE A 143 -5.29 -16.74 -13.00
CA PHE A 143 -5.48 -18.16 -13.28
C PHE A 143 -6.95 -18.47 -13.65
N SER A 144 -7.81 -18.55 -12.66
CA SER A 144 -9.26 -18.75 -12.78
C SER A 144 -9.91 -18.59 -11.41
N TYR A 145 -11.16 -18.16 -11.36
CA TYR A 145 -11.96 -18.18 -10.11
C TYR A 145 -12.28 -19.62 -9.65
N ASN A 146 -11.99 -20.64 -10.47
CA ASN A 146 -12.02 -22.06 -10.10
C ASN A 146 -10.64 -22.58 -9.61
N ASP A 147 -9.62 -21.71 -9.52
CA ASP A 147 -8.34 -22.05 -8.90
C ASP A 147 -8.56 -22.38 -7.42
N SER A 148 -7.93 -23.45 -6.93
CA SER A 148 -8.12 -23.92 -5.56
C SER A 148 -7.81 -22.87 -4.49
N ARG A 149 -6.81 -22.01 -4.76
CA ARG A 149 -6.42 -20.91 -3.86
C ARG A 149 -7.47 -19.81 -3.81
N ALA A 150 -8.11 -19.49 -4.95
CA ALA A 150 -9.21 -18.54 -4.99
C ALA A 150 -10.44 -19.08 -4.24
N ILE A 151 -10.76 -20.36 -4.46
CA ILE A 151 -11.87 -21.03 -3.75
C ILE A 151 -11.64 -21.05 -2.25
N GLU A 152 -10.44 -21.46 -1.81
CA GLU A 152 -10.09 -21.52 -0.39
C GLU A 152 -10.26 -20.16 0.32
N ILE A 153 -9.74 -19.08 -0.29
CA ILE A 153 -9.88 -17.73 0.27
C ILE A 153 -11.36 -17.31 0.32
N LYS A 154 -12.09 -17.54 -0.76
CA LYS A 154 -13.53 -17.22 -0.83
C LYS A 154 -14.32 -17.93 0.26
N GLU A 155 -14.13 -19.23 0.44
CA GLU A 155 -14.82 -20.00 1.47
C GLU A 155 -14.44 -19.57 2.88
N LYS A 156 -13.16 -19.29 3.10
CA LYS A 156 -12.65 -18.89 4.42
C LYS A 156 -13.12 -17.51 4.85
N PHE A 157 -13.23 -16.54 3.94
CA PHE A 157 -13.50 -15.13 4.25
C PHE A 157 -14.85 -14.62 3.74
N GLY A 158 -15.60 -15.39 2.97
CA GLY A 158 -17.00 -15.10 2.61
C GLY A 158 -17.16 -14.05 1.49
N PHE A 159 -16.30 -14.06 0.49
CA PHE A 159 -16.42 -13.16 -0.69
C PHE A 159 -17.38 -13.74 -1.74
#